data_d5ebb7133c90abf4009dc7be7b52cfbe
#
_entry.id   d5ebb7133c90abf4009dc7be7b52cfbe
#
_cell.length_a   1.000
_cell.length_b   1.000
_cell.length_c   1.000
_cell.angle_alpha   90.00
_cell.angle_beta   90.00
_cell.angle_gamma   90.00
#
_symmetry.space_group_name_H-M   'P 1'
#
loop_
_entity.id
_entity.type
_entity.pdbx_description
1 polymer ?
#
loop_
_entity_poly.entity_id
_entity_poly.type
_entity_poly.pdbx_seq_one_letter_code
_entity_poly.pdbx_strand_id
1 'polypeptide(L)'
;MPDREKRIIEIQDMAKRMRKKVLDMALTAGANSSHFGGGLSIIDITATLYGQIMNLDPKDPEWIERDRFILSKGHGVLGYYTALSEIGYISEKDLKTFEQDGTYLFGHPVMNRSKGIEFSNGSLGMGLSLGIGVALAGKRKNIDYKVYVLMGDGECNEGSVWEAAMAGPHYKLDNLVAIVDKNNFQQTGANSEIMSVGDLVSKWKSFGWQVIEIDGHNVPEIYESFLSVKNQNGPVAIVANTVKGKGFSFAENNNAWHHAPLSSSQYEAALEELNN
;
A
#
# COMPACT_ATOMS: atom_id res chain seq x y z
N MET A 1 14.28 -24.12 -1.74
CA MET A 1 14.94 -23.21 -0.75
C MET A 1 15.76 -22.10 -1.43
N PRO A 2 16.69 -22.36 -2.37
CA PRO A 2 17.47 -21.27 -3.01
C PRO A 2 16.64 -20.22 -3.73
N ASP A 3 15.55 -20.60 -4.37
CA ASP A 3 14.64 -19.67 -5.09
C ASP A 3 13.88 -18.73 -4.13
N ARG A 4 13.48 -19.20 -2.95
CA ARG A 4 12.82 -18.38 -1.92
C ARG A 4 13.74 -17.29 -1.37
N GLU A 5 14.96 -17.66 -0.98
CA GLU A 5 15.94 -16.71 -0.45
C GLU A 5 16.29 -15.63 -1.50
N LYS A 6 16.45 -16.04 -2.75
CA LYS A 6 16.66 -15.12 -3.86
C LYS A 6 15.52 -14.12 -4.00
N ARG A 7 14.25 -14.57 -3.96
CA ARG A 7 13.08 -13.69 -4.05
C ARG A 7 13.02 -12.70 -2.89
N ILE A 8 13.35 -13.13 -1.68
CA ILE A 8 13.38 -12.25 -0.50
C ILE A 8 14.43 -11.15 -0.70
N ILE A 9 15.64 -11.49 -1.18
CA ILE A 9 16.70 -10.51 -1.48
C ILE A 9 16.22 -9.54 -2.56
N GLU A 10 15.64 -10.02 -3.65
CA GLU A 10 15.09 -9.16 -4.72
C GLU A 10 14.04 -8.17 -4.21
N ILE A 11 13.16 -8.60 -3.29
CA ILE A 11 12.17 -7.72 -2.65
C ILE A 11 12.86 -6.67 -1.79
N GLN A 12 13.83 -7.06 -0.95
CA GLN A 12 14.58 -6.15 -0.09
C GLN A 12 15.34 -5.10 -0.89
N ASP A 13 15.99 -5.51 -1.97
CA ASP A 13 16.68 -4.60 -2.88
C ASP A 13 15.69 -3.65 -3.58
N MET A 14 14.53 -4.14 -4.00
CA MET A 14 13.47 -3.31 -4.56
C MET A 14 12.98 -2.29 -3.52
N ALA A 15 12.72 -2.72 -2.29
CA ALA A 15 12.29 -1.83 -1.20
C ALA A 15 13.32 -0.73 -0.90
N LYS A 16 14.62 -1.05 -0.95
CA LYS A 16 15.70 -0.07 -0.80
C LYS A 16 15.70 0.95 -1.94
N ARG A 17 15.57 0.51 -3.20
CA ARG A 17 15.45 1.42 -4.36
C ARG A 17 14.18 2.30 -4.28
N MET A 18 13.06 1.72 -3.85
CA MET A 18 11.81 2.48 -3.66
C MET A 18 11.97 3.58 -2.62
N ARG A 19 12.63 3.32 -1.47
CA ARG A 19 12.93 4.35 -0.45
C ARG A 19 13.75 5.50 -1.02
N LYS A 20 14.75 5.19 -1.87
CA LYS A 20 15.52 6.22 -2.58
C LYS A 20 14.61 7.08 -3.48
N LYS A 21 13.74 6.45 -4.27
CA LYS A 21 12.80 7.14 -5.15
C LYS A 21 11.79 7.99 -4.34
N VAL A 22 11.37 7.52 -3.17
CA VAL A 22 10.52 8.31 -2.26
C VAL A 22 11.20 9.59 -1.81
N LEU A 23 12.50 9.53 -1.47
CA LEU A 23 13.29 10.74 -1.14
C LEU A 23 13.32 11.72 -2.32
N ASP A 24 13.62 11.21 -3.52
CA ASP A 24 13.69 12.04 -4.73
C ASP A 24 12.33 12.71 -5.03
N MET A 25 11.22 11.98 -4.90
CA MET A 25 9.87 12.51 -5.09
C MET A 25 9.49 13.54 -4.02
N ALA A 26 9.78 13.27 -2.75
CA ALA A 26 9.48 14.18 -1.65
C ALA A 26 10.27 15.50 -1.77
N LEU A 27 11.54 15.43 -2.21
CA LEU A 27 12.32 16.61 -2.49
C LEU A 27 11.77 17.40 -3.69
N THR A 28 11.34 16.69 -4.74
CA THR A 28 10.71 17.28 -5.95
C THR A 28 9.41 18.02 -5.59
N ALA A 29 8.59 17.48 -4.71
CA ALA A 29 7.34 18.12 -4.27
C ALA A 29 7.60 19.51 -3.65
N GLY A 30 8.74 19.70 -2.99
CA GLY A 30 9.14 20.99 -2.42
C GLY A 30 8.07 21.57 -1.49
N ALA A 31 7.65 22.82 -1.77
CA ALA A 31 6.65 23.53 -0.95
C ALA A 31 5.24 22.87 -1.00
N ASN A 32 4.93 22.07 -2.04
CA ASN A 32 3.67 21.33 -2.12
C ASN A 32 3.60 20.19 -1.11
N SER A 33 4.75 19.82 -0.50
CA SER A 33 4.84 18.78 0.54
C SER A 33 4.47 17.40 0.04
N SER A 34 4.56 16.40 0.91
CA SER A 34 4.15 15.04 0.60
C SER A 34 3.75 14.27 1.87
N HIS A 35 2.94 13.22 1.72
CA HIS A 35 2.58 12.31 2.80
C HIS A 35 3.71 11.28 3.01
N PHE A 36 4.86 11.76 3.47
CA PHE A 36 6.10 10.99 3.54
C PHE A 36 5.98 9.77 4.47
N GLY A 37 5.49 9.98 5.70
CA GLY A 37 5.37 8.91 6.67
C GLY A 37 4.44 7.79 6.24
N GLY A 38 3.28 8.14 5.67
CA GLY A 38 2.27 7.17 5.21
C GLY A 38 2.68 6.42 3.93
N GLY A 39 3.57 7.00 3.11
CA GLY A 39 4.16 6.34 1.95
C GLY A 39 5.25 5.34 2.33
N LEU A 40 6.07 5.68 3.32
CA LEU A 40 7.19 4.82 3.78
C LEU A 40 6.72 3.59 4.57
N SER A 41 5.63 3.69 5.33
CA SER A 41 5.13 2.56 6.13
C SER A 41 4.76 1.34 5.29
N ILE A 42 4.44 1.53 4.00
CA ILE A 42 3.95 0.46 3.11
C ILE A 42 4.99 -0.04 2.09
N ILE A 43 6.22 0.47 2.11
CA ILE A 43 7.23 0.14 1.11
C ILE A 43 7.50 -1.37 1.02
N ASP A 44 7.72 -2.05 2.14
CA ASP A 44 8.04 -3.48 2.15
C ASP A 44 6.86 -4.33 1.67
N ILE A 45 5.63 -3.91 1.99
CA ILE A 45 4.39 -4.54 1.54
C ILE A 45 4.22 -4.36 0.02
N THR A 46 4.35 -3.14 -0.49
CA THR A 46 4.17 -2.86 -1.92
C THR A 46 5.31 -3.43 -2.76
N ALA A 47 6.56 -3.42 -2.25
CA ALA A 47 7.68 -4.10 -2.90
C ALA A 47 7.43 -5.61 -3.03
N THR A 48 6.88 -6.26 -1.99
CA THR A 48 6.53 -7.67 -2.03
C THR A 48 5.42 -7.95 -3.04
N LEU A 49 4.33 -7.17 -2.99
CA LEU A 49 3.19 -7.34 -3.89
C LEU A 49 3.61 -7.19 -5.36
N TYR A 50 4.20 -6.06 -5.70
CA TYR A 50 4.55 -5.74 -7.08
C TYR A 50 5.77 -6.49 -7.60
N GLY A 51 6.72 -6.81 -6.71
CA GLY A 51 7.94 -7.52 -7.08
C GLY A 51 7.76 -9.03 -7.29
N GLN A 52 6.85 -9.69 -6.53
CA GLN A 52 6.84 -11.16 -6.50
C GLN A 52 5.46 -11.82 -6.41
N ILE A 53 4.39 -11.09 -6.08
CA ILE A 53 3.09 -11.71 -5.78
C ILE A 53 2.07 -11.48 -6.87
N MET A 54 1.88 -10.22 -7.29
CA MET A 54 0.83 -9.84 -8.24
C MET A 54 1.16 -10.30 -9.66
N ASN A 55 0.15 -10.81 -10.32
CA ASN A 55 0.22 -11.17 -11.73
C ASN A 55 -0.10 -9.93 -12.58
N LEU A 56 0.93 -9.32 -13.16
CA LEU A 56 0.86 -8.04 -13.87
C LEU A 56 1.72 -8.09 -15.14
N ASP A 57 1.31 -7.35 -16.16
CA ASP A 57 2.13 -7.07 -17.34
C ASP A 57 2.11 -5.56 -17.64
N PRO A 58 3.20 -4.82 -17.36
CA PRO A 58 3.28 -3.40 -17.67
C PRO A 58 3.21 -3.07 -19.17
N LYS A 59 3.43 -4.05 -20.05
CA LYS A 59 3.30 -3.90 -21.51
C LYS A 59 1.86 -4.05 -21.97
N ASP A 60 1.02 -4.73 -21.18
CA ASP A 60 -0.43 -4.85 -21.41
C ASP A 60 -1.21 -4.41 -20.15
N PRO A 61 -1.29 -3.11 -19.87
CA PRO A 61 -1.97 -2.58 -18.69
C PRO A 61 -3.49 -2.83 -18.70
N GLU A 62 -4.07 -3.16 -19.85
CA GLU A 62 -5.49 -3.48 -20.00
C GLU A 62 -5.76 -4.99 -19.93
N TRP A 63 -4.74 -5.83 -19.74
CA TRP A 63 -4.93 -7.28 -19.60
C TRP A 63 -5.98 -7.61 -18.54
N ILE A 64 -7.02 -8.31 -18.96
CA ILE A 64 -8.23 -8.48 -18.17
C ILE A 64 -8.02 -9.39 -16.93
N GLU A 65 -7.09 -10.34 -17.02
CA GLU A 65 -6.81 -11.32 -15.95
C GLU A 65 -5.72 -10.85 -14.98
N ARG A 66 -5.13 -9.67 -15.20
CA ARG A 66 -4.14 -9.13 -14.25
C ARG A 66 -4.76 -8.89 -12.89
N ASP A 67 -3.97 -9.00 -11.83
CA ASP A 67 -4.40 -8.65 -10.49
C ASP A 67 -4.69 -7.14 -10.37
N ARG A 68 -5.44 -6.75 -9.36
CA ARG A 68 -5.85 -5.38 -9.10
C ARG A 68 -5.35 -4.93 -7.73
N PHE A 69 -4.76 -3.74 -7.67
CA PHE A 69 -4.37 -3.09 -6.44
C PHE A 69 -5.12 -1.78 -6.25
N ILE A 70 -5.68 -1.58 -5.06
CA ILE A 70 -6.41 -0.37 -4.69
C ILE A 70 -5.74 0.23 -3.46
N LEU A 71 -5.13 1.40 -3.62
CA LEU A 71 -4.60 2.16 -2.50
C LEU A 71 -5.75 2.95 -1.85
N SER A 72 -6.41 2.37 -0.84
CA SER A 72 -7.54 3.01 -0.15
C SER A 72 -7.09 4.23 0.65
N LYS A 73 -5.98 4.12 1.41
CA LYS A 73 -5.30 5.28 2.01
C LYS A 73 -4.55 6.08 0.93
N GLY A 74 -5.29 6.83 0.12
CA GLY A 74 -4.78 7.51 -1.06
C GLY A 74 -3.52 8.36 -0.83
N HIS A 75 -3.32 8.86 0.38
CA HIS A 75 -2.12 9.59 0.78
C HIS A 75 -0.83 8.72 0.82
N GLY A 76 -0.91 7.40 0.66
CA GLY A 76 0.26 6.50 0.57
C GLY A 76 0.92 6.46 -0.82
N VAL A 77 0.63 7.40 -1.72
CA VAL A 77 1.08 7.39 -3.13
C VAL A 77 2.58 7.25 -3.32
N LEU A 78 3.41 7.75 -2.42
CA LEU A 78 4.87 7.64 -2.54
C LEU A 78 5.31 6.16 -2.60
N GLY A 79 4.77 5.31 -1.71
CA GLY A 79 5.01 3.87 -1.75
C GLY A 79 4.38 3.19 -2.97
N TYR A 80 3.23 3.69 -3.43
CA TYR A 80 2.53 3.13 -4.58
C TYR A 80 3.20 3.47 -5.91
N TYR A 81 3.47 4.76 -6.16
CA TYR A 81 4.08 5.19 -7.44
C TYR A 81 5.50 4.65 -7.62
N THR A 82 6.26 4.51 -6.53
CA THR A 82 7.59 3.91 -6.61
C THR A 82 7.52 2.43 -6.93
N ALA A 83 6.55 1.67 -6.42
CA ALA A 83 6.33 0.28 -6.80
C ALA A 83 5.93 0.15 -8.29
N LEU A 84 5.01 1.00 -8.78
CA LEU A 84 4.64 1.06 -10.18
C LEU A 84 5.83 1.40 -11.08
N SER A 85 6.75 2.24 -10.60
CA SER A 85 7.97 2.58 -11.33
C SER A 85 8.97 1.42 -11.38
N GLU A 86 9.13 0.66 -10.29
CA GLU A 86 10.03 -0.49 -10.26
C GLU A 86 9.66 -1.57 -11.29
N ILE A 87 8.37 -1.73 -11.55
CA ILE A 87 7.90 -2.73 -12.52
C ILE A 87 7.63 -2.16 -13.93
N GLY A 88 7.80 -0.83 -14.13
CA GLY A 88 7.79 -0.21 -15.45
C GLY A 88 6.45 0.39 -15.91
N TYR A 89 5.44 0.53 -15.06
CA TYR A 89 4.20 1.28 -15.38
C TYR A 89 4.45 2.80 -15.41
N ILE A 90 5.32 3.30 -14.53
CA ILE A 90 5.66 4.72 -14.41
C ILE A 90 7.16 4.85 -14.67
N SER A 91 7.55 5.79 -15.54
CA SER A 91 8.97 6.03 -15.80
C SER A 91 9.61 6.84 -14.65
N GLU A 92 10.93 6.66 -14.47
CA GLU A 92 11.68 7.50 -13.50
C GLU A 92 11.63 8.99 -13.85
N LYS A 93 11.48 9.32 -15.14
CA LYS A 93 11.27 10.71 -15.60
C LYS A 93 9.94 11.25 -15.09
N ASP A 94 8.88 10.44 -15.10
CA ASP A 94 7.57 10.84 -14.60
C ASP A 94 7.61 11.06 -13.08
N LEU A 95 8.32 10.21 -12.29
CA LEU A 95 8.46 10.40 -10.85
C LEU A 95 9.03 11.78 -10.47
N LYS A 96 9.91 12.33 -11.31
CA LYS A 96 10.49 13.68 -11.15
C LYS A 96 9.49 14.82 -11.40
N THR A 97 8.24 14.51 -11.75
CA THR A 97 7.17 15.50 -11.91
C THR A 97 6.15 15.46 -10.78
N PHE A 98 6.39 14.62 -9.75
CA PHE A 98 5.47 14.48 -8.63
C PHE A 98 5.12 15.82 -7.99
N GLU A 99 3.81 16.10 -7.84
CA GLU A 99 3.26 17.35 -7.28
C GLU A 99 3.69 18.63 -8.06
N GLN A 100 4.08 18.50 -9.33
CA GLN A 100 4.41 19.65 -10.19
C GLN A 100 3.25 19.96 -11.14
N ASP A 101 3.20 21.19 -11.65
CA ASP A 101 2.20 21.61 -12.64
C ASP A 101 2.24 20.73 -13.89
N GLY A 102 1.08 20.28 -14.34
CA GLY A 102 0.94 19.42 -15.53
C GLY A 102 1.27 17.93 -15.32
N THR A 103 1.60 17.51 -14.09
CA THR A 103 1.79 16.09 -13.76
C THR A 103 0.47 15.33 -13.73
N TYR A 104 0.55 14.00 -13.82
CA TYR A 104 -0.52 13.08 -13.44
C TYR A 104 -0.24 12.36 -12.10
N LEU A 105 0.89 12.68 -11.46
CA LEU A 105 1.33 12.10 -10.19
C LEU A 105 1.03 13.07 -9.04
N PHE A 106 -0.22 13.07 -8.60
CA PHE A 106 -0.69 13.91 -7.52
C PHE A 106 -0.45 13.23 -6.14
N GLY A 107 -0.56 13.98 -5.06
CA GLY A 107 -0.46 13.50 -3.67
C GLY A 107 -1.54 12.50 -3.25
N HIS A 108 -2.55 12.32 -4.11
CA HIS A 108 -3.53 11.23 -4.05
C HIS A 108 -3.71 10.64 -5.44
N PRO A 109 -3.95 9.32 -5.59
CA PRO A 109 -4.00 8.70 -6.90
C PRO A 109 -5.23 9.17 -7.68
N VAL A 110 -5.02 9.51 -8.94
CA VAL A 110 -6.09 9.72 -9.93
C VAL A 110 -6.04 8.57 -10.93
N MET A 111 -7.20 7.95 -11.18
CA MET A 111 -7.30 6.78 -12.03
C MET A 111 -6.60 7.00 -13.39
N ASN A 112 -5.64 6.13 -13.67
CA ASN A 112 -4.92 6.08 -14.94
C ASN A 112 -4.46 4.65 -15.18
N ARG A 113 -5.32 3.85 -15.82
CA ARG A 113 -5.08 2.42 -16.00
C ARG A 113 -3.84 2.13 -16.83
N SER A 114 -3.54 2.97 -17.82
CA SER A 114 -2.32 2.82 -18.64
C SER A 114 -1.03 2.96 -17.82
N LYS A 115 -1.13 3.53 -16.60
CA LYS A 115 -0.05 3.69 -15.63
C LYS A 115 -0.22 2.78 -14.40
N GLY A 116 -1.10 1.80 -14.46
CA GLY A 116 -1.36 0.87 -13.36
C GLY A 116 -2.15 1.45 -12.19
N ILE A 117 -2.69 2.68 -12.30
CA ILE A 117 -3.48 3.33 -11.26
C ILE A 117 -4.96 2.99 -11.47
N GLU A 118 -5.48 2.05 -10.67
CA GLU A 118 -6.82 1.47 -10.85
C GLU A 118 -7.95 2.43 -10.53
N PHE A 119 -7.84 3.20 -9.45
CA PHE A 119 -8.89 4.08 -8.95
C PHE A 119 -8.33 5.40 -8.43
N SER A 120 -9.15 6.44 -8.55
CA SER A 120 -8.94 7.68 -7.80
C SER A 120 -9.37 7.47 -6.35
N ASN A 121 -8.49 7.78 -5.41
CA ASN A 121 -8.75 7.69 -3.98
C ASN A 121 -8.20 8.92 -3.26
N GLY A 122 -8.85 9.31 -2.17
CA GLY A 122 -8.48 10.43 -1.32
C GLY A 122 -9.44 10.51 -0.13
N SER A 123 -10.72 10.25 -0.37
CA SER A 123 -11.72 10.04 0.67
C SER A 123 -11.52 8.67 1.30
N LEU A 124 -11.14 8.65 2.58
CA LEU A 124 -10.86 7.41 3.30
C LEU A 124 -12.11 6.52 3.43
N GLY A 125 -11.89 5.21 3.58
CA GLY A 125 -12.93 4.20 3.75
C GLY A 125 -13.59 3.69 2.46
N MET A 126 -13.30 4.32 1.31
CA MET A 126 -13.98 3.96 0.05
C MET A 126 -13.33 2.78 -0.68
N GLY A 127 -12.03 2.56 -0.50
CA GLY A 127 -11.28 1.59 -1.30
C GLY A 127 -11.73 0.14 -1.11
N LEU A 128 -12.14 -0.26 0.10
CA LEU A 128 -12.62 -1.62 0.33
C LEU A 128 -13.94 -1.89 -0.41
N SER A 129 -14.88 -0.93 -0.43
CA SER A 129 -16.13 -1.04 -1.19
C SER A 129 -15.87 -1.17 -2.70
N LEU A 130 -14.89 -0.42 -3.24
CA LEU A 130 -14.43 -0.59 -4.62
C LEU A 130 -13.85 -1.99 -4.85
N GLY A 131 -13.02 -2.48 -3.91
CA GLY A 131 -12.44 -3.82 -3.95
C GLY A 131 -13.50 -4.92 -3.96
N ILE A 132 -14.55 -4.80 -3.15
CA ILE A 132 -15.73 -5.71 -3.16
C ILE A 132 -16.35 -5.76 -4.56
N GLY A 133 -16.59 -4.59 -5.15
CA GLY A 133 -17.20 -4.51 -6.49
C GLY A 133 -16.34 -5.16 -7.57
N VAL A 134 -15.03 -4.92 -7.54
CA VAL A 134 -14.06 -5.50 -8.49
C VAL A 134 -13.95 -7.02 -8.30
N ALA A 135 -13.81 -7.49 -7.05
CA ALA A 135 -13.70 -8.92 -6.75
C ALA A 135 -14.98 -9.69 -7.18
N LEU A 136 -16.15 -9.12 -6.88
CA LEU A 136 -17.44 -9.69 -7.28
C LEU A 136 -17.60 -9.73 -8.81
N ALA A 137 -17.14 -8.70 -9.52
CA ALA A 137 -17.16 -8.68 -10.98
C ALA A 137 -16.29 -9.79 -11.58
N GLY A 138 -15.09 -10.03 -11.03
CA GLY A 138 -14.23 -11.15 -11.45
C GLY A 138 -14.93 -12.50 -11.29
N LYS A 139 -15.49 -12.76 -10.11
CA LYS A 139 -16.23 -14.01 -9.84
C LYS A 139 -17.43 -14.21 -10.78
N ARG A 140 -18.22 -13.17 -11.00
CA ARG A 140 -19.39 -13.25 -11.90
C ARG A 140 -19.02 -13.46 -13.35
N LYS A 141 -17.86 -12.96 -13.77
CA LYS A 141 -17.36 -13.13 -15.15
C LYS A 141 -16.48 -14.35 -15.32
N ASN A 142 -16.23 -15.15 -14.26
CA ASN A 142 -15.29 -16.26 -14.23
C ASN A 142 -13.88 -15.85 -14.70
N ILE A 143 -13.42 -14.70 -14.25
CA ILE A 143 -12.06 -14.21 -14.50
C ILE A 143 -11.25 -14.40 -13.22
N ASP A 144 -10.12 -15.11 -13.33
CA ASP A 144 -9.28 -15.45 -12.19
C ASP A 144 -8.21 -14.37 -11.96
N TYR A 145 -8.57 -13.35 -11.18
CA TYR A 145 -7.64 -12.36 -10.66
C TYR A 145 -7.87 -12.11 -9.17
N LYS A 146 -6.83 -11.69 -8.49
CA LYS A 146 -6.89 -11.24 -7.09
C LYS A 146 -7.05 -9.73 -7.02
N VAL A 147 -7.71 -9.28 -5.96
CA VAL A 147 -7.88 -7.86 -5.64
C VAL A 147 -7.25 -7.59 -4.28
N TYR A 148 -6.27 -6.70 -4.25
CA TYR A 148 -5.57 -6.26 -3.05
C TYR A 148 -5.99 -4.85 -2.72
N VAL A 149 -6.48 -4.61 -1.50
CA VAL A 149 -6.89 -3.29 -1.02
C VAL A 149 -6.05 -2.92 0.18
N LEU A 150 -5.23 -1.88 0.06
CA LEU A 150 -4.40 -1.39 1.14
C LEU A 150 -5.02 -0.15 1.77
N MET A 151 -5.34 -0.25 3.06
CA MET A 151 -5.95 0.79 3.88
C MET A 151 -5.09 1.09 5.10
N GLY A 152 -5.32 2.25 5.73
CA GLY A 152 -4.71 2.60 7.02
C GLY A 152 -5.55 2.09 8.20
N ASP A 153 -4.92 1.95 9.35
CA ASP A 153 -5.61 1.60 10.59
C ASP A 153 -6.57 2.72 11.03
N GLY A 154 -6.15 3.98 11.01
CA GLY A 154 -7.04 5.12 11.27
C GLY A 154 -8.21 5.21 10.30
N GLU A 155 -8.02 4.78 9.05
CA GLU A 155 -9.10 4.66 8.05
C GLU A 155 -10.17 3.65 8.47
N CYS A 156 -9.84 2.66 9.30
CA CYS A 156 -10.82 1.71 9.84
C CYS A 156 -11.81 2.35 10.85
N ASN A 157 -11.70 3.64 11.14
CA ASN A 157 -12.75 4.39 11.86
C ASN A 157 -13.91 4.79 10.94
N GLU A 158 -13.73 4.71 9.61
CA GLU A 158 -14.81 4.98 8.65
C GLU A 158 -15.85 3.84 8.63
N GLY A 159 -17.14 4.19 8.73
CA GLY A 159 -18.22 3.21 8.74
C GLY A 159 -18.30 2.36 7.48
N SER A 160 -17.96 2.95 6.32
CA SER A 160 -17.95 2.27 5.01
C SER A 160 -16.96 1.10 4.93
N VAL A 161 -15.87 1.12 5.71
CA VAL A 161 -14.95 -0.03 5.84
C VAL A 161 -15.71 -1.25 6.37
N TRP A 162 -16.50 -1.07 7.43
CA TRP A 162 -17.21 -2.17 8.08
C TRP A 162 -18.44 -2.62 7.29
N GLU A 163 -19.11 -1.72 6.57
CA GLU A 163 -20.14 -2.07 5.60
C GLU A 163 -19.58 -2.98 4.50
N ALA A 164 -18.42 -2.63 3.94
CA ALA A 164 -17.73 -3.47 2.98
C ALA A 164 -17.23 -4.78 3.60
N ALA A 165 -16.74 -4.75 4.86
CA ALA A 165 -16.29 -5.94 5.58
C ALA A 165 -17.40 -6.98 5.75
N MET A 166 -18.67 -6.58 5.90
CA MET A 166 -19.80 -7.51 5.91
C MET A 166 -20.02 -8.17 4.55
N ALA A 167 -19.80 -7.44 3.45
CA ALA A 167 -20.06 -7.94 2.10
C ALA A 167 -19.06 -9.01 1.64
N GLY A 168 -17.78 -8.91 2.04
CA GLY A 168 -16.73 -9.83 1.62
C GLY A 168 -17.06 -11.31 1.86
N PRO A 169 -17.29 -11.72 3.12
CA PRO A 169 -17.69 -13.08 3.47
C PRO A 169 -19.07 -13.46 2.95
N HIS A 170 -20.03 -12.53 2.94
CA HIS A 170 -21.37 -12.78 2.41
C HIS A 170 -21.31 -13.28 0.95
N TYR A 171 -20.51 -12.63 0.11
CA TYR A 171 -20.30 -13.01 -1.29
C TYR A 171 -19.19 -14.06 -1.49
N LYS A 172 -18.57 -14.54 -0.41
CA LYS A 172 -17.49 -15.54 -0.44
C LYS A 172 -16.35 -15.12 -1.38
N LEU A 173 -15.86 -13.89 -1.22
CA LEU A 173 -14.85 -13.29 -2.11
C LEU A 173 -13.44 -13.81 -1.75
N ASP A 174 -13.12 -15.05 -2.14
CA ASP A 174 -11.81 -15.70 -1.97
C ASP A 174 -10.71 -15.09 -2.85
N ASN A 175 -11.09 -14.18 -3.73
CA ASN A 175 -10.19 -13.39 -4.55
C ASN A 175 -9.94 -11.96 -4.01
N LEU A 176 -10.35 -11.67 -2.76
CA LEU A 176 -10.19 -10.36 -2.13
C LEU A 176 -9.26 -10.44 -0.91
N VAL A 177 -8.26 -9.57 -0.89
CA VAL A 177 -7.31 -9.40 0.21
C VAL A 177 -7.37 -7.94 0.68
N ALA A 178 -7.78 -7.73 1.93
CA ALA A 178 -7.66 -6.45 2.61
C ALA A 178 -6.33 -6.40 3.37
N ILE A 179 -5.58 -5.33 3.25
CA ILE A 179 -4.31 -5.12 3.95
C ILE A 179 -4.46 -3.87 4.79
N VAL A 180 -4.24 -3.99 6.09
CA VAL A 180 -4.30 -2.87 7.02
C VAL A 180 -2.88 -2.48 7.41
N ASP A 181 -2.44 -1.31 6.99
CA ASP A 181 -1.21 -0.65 7.46
C ASP A 181 -1.45 -0.12 8.88
N LYS A 182 -1.14 -0.97 9.88
CA LYS A 182 -1.34 -0.66 11.31
C LYS A 182 -0.11 0.04 11.85
N ASN A 183 0.01 1.31 11.54
CA ASN A 183 1.11 2.16 11.99
C ASN A 183 0.79 2.96 13.26
N ASN A 184 -0.42 2.82 13.82
CA ASN A 184 -0.93 3.43 15.05
C ASN A 184 -1.05 4.97 15.02
N PHE A 185 -1.06 5.60 13.83
CA PHE A 185 -1.19 7.03 13.69
C PHE A 185 -2.32 7.44 12.76
N GLN A 186 -2.99 8.52 13.12
CA GLN A 186 -3.91 9.30 12.28
C GLN A 186 -3.26 10.64 11.92
N GLN A 187 -4.00 11.50 11.19
CA GLN A 187 -3.46 12.78 10.70
C GLN A 187 -2.93 13.68 11.82
N THR A 188 -3.62 13.72 12.97
CA THR A 188 -3.36 14.67 14.05
C THR A 188 -2.66 14.07 15.26
N GLY A 189 -2.44 12.74 15.31
CA GLY A 189 -1.80 12.09 16.45
C GLY A 189 -1.91 10.58 16.46
N ALA A 190 -1.56 9.98 17.59
CA ALA A 190 -1.69 8.54 17.78
C ALA A 190 -3.16 8.10 17.82
N ASN A 191 -3.46 6.92 17.26
CA ASN A 191 -4.82 6.36 17.27
C ASN A 191 -5.39 6.25 18.67
N SER A 192 -4.56 5.92 19.67
CA SER A 192 -4.97 5.82 21.09
C SER A 192 -5.46 7.14 21.69
N GLU A 193 -5.00 8.26 21.16
CA GLU A 193 -5.32 9.60 21.64
C GLU A 193 -6.47 10.25 20.86
N ILE A 194 -6.53 9.97 19.54
CA ILE A 194 -7.50 10.62 18.66
C ILE A 194 -8.81 9.81 18.59
N MET A 195 -8.73 8.58 18.05
CA MET A 195 -9.84 7.65 17.96
C MET A 195 -9.31 6.24 17.85
N SER A 196 -9.36 5.50 18.95
CA SER A 196 -8.83 4.13 18.99
C SER A 196 -9.56 3.20 18.03
N VAL A 197 -8.80 2.47 17.23
CA VAL A 197 -9.35 1.43 16.35
C VAL A 197 -9.57 0.09 17.09
N GLY A 198 -9.15 -0.01 18.35
CA GLY A 198 -9.25 -1.23 19.17
C GLY A 198 -8.49 -2.40 18.58
N ASP A 199 -8.94 -3.62 18.90
CA ASP A 199 -8.38 -4.86 18.35
C ASP A 199 -8.90 -5.14 16.94
N LEU A 200 -8.12 -4.75 15.93
CA LEU A 200 -8.47 -4.94 14.52
C LEU A 200 -8.53 -6.43 14.14
N VAL A 201 -7.65 -7.27 14.70
CA VAL A 201 -7.65 -8.72 14.41
C VAL A 201 -8.98 -9.34 14.81
N SER A 202 -9.44 -9.08 16.04
CA SER A 202 -10.72 -9.57 16.53
C SER A 202 -11.91 -8.99 15.76
N LYS A 203 -11.86 -7.72 15.39
CA LYS A 203 -12.90 -7.06 14.58
C LYS A 203 -13.05 -7.74 13.21
N TRP A 204 -11.97 -7.88 12.45
CA TRP A 204 -12.01 -8.53 11.14
C TRP A 204 -12.50 -9.98 11.23
N LYS A 205 -12.03 -10.74 12.24
CA LYS A 205 -12.52 -12.11 12.52
C LYS A 205 -14.02 -12.14 12.79
N SER A 206 -14.55 -11.19 13.56
CA SER A 206 -15.99 -11.13 13.90
C SER A 206 -16.88 -10.87 12.68
N PHE A 207 -16.35 -10.20 11.66
CA PHE A 207 -17.01 -10.03 10.36
C PHE A 207 -16.89 -11.26 9.44
N GLY A 208 -16.19 -12.33 9.86
CA GLY A 208 -16.06 -13.58 9.10
C GLY A 208 -14.88 -13.61 8.12
N TRP A 209 -13.92 -12.70 8.26
CA TRP A 209 -12.68 -12.72 7.50
C TRP A 209 -11.67 -13.69 8.10
N GLN A 210 -10.88 -14.32 7.25
CA GLN A 210 -9.65 -14.96 7.69
C GLN A 210 -8.60 -13.88 7.95
N VAL A 211 -7.92 -13.93 9.10
CA VAL A 211 -7.03 -12.86 9.52
C VAL A 211 -5.63 -13.37 9.75
N ILE A 212 -4.66 -12.73 9.13
CA ILE A 212 -3.23 -12.94 9.31
C ILE A 212 -2.66 -11.66 9.91
N GLU A 213 -1.98 -11.75 11.04
CA GLU A 213 -1.25 -10.62 11.64
C GLU A 213 0.24 -10.82 11.39
N ILE A 214 0.94 -9.77 10.94
CA ILE A 214 2.35 -9.83 10.56
C ILE A 214 3.13 -8.60 11.05
N ASP A 215 4.45 -8.72 11.11
CA ASP A 215 5.35 -7.57 11.06
C ASP A 215 5.42 -7.08 9.59
N GLY A 216 4.90 -5.86 9.35
CA GLY A 216 4.82 -5.23 8.03
C GLY A 216 6.17 -4.78 7.46
N HIS A 217 7.28 -5.02 8.17
CA HIS A 217 8.65 -4.76 7.73
C HIS A 217 9.52 -6.02 7.63
N ASN A 218 8.99 -7.18 8.07
CA ASN A 218 9.64 -8.48 7.92
C ASN A 218 9.31 -9.05 6.53
N VAL A 219 10.16 -8.79 5.53
CA VAL A 219 9.93 -9.21 4.13
C VAL A 219 9.65 -10.72 4.01
N PRO A 220 10.41 -11.64 4.66
CA PRO A 220 10.06 -13.05 4.70
C PRO A 220 8.63 -13.34 5.14
N GLU A 221 8.18 -12.69 6.22
CA GLU A 221 6.83 -12.90 6.79
C GLU A 221 5.74 -12.33 5.88
N ILE A 222 5.97 -11.15 5.30
CA ILE A 222 5.07 -10.53 4.31
C ILE A 222 4.92 -11.48 3.10
N TYR A 223 6.03 -11.98 2.55
CA TYR A 223 6.03 -12.86 1.39
C TYR A 223 5.24 -14.15 1.64
N GLU A 224 5.51 -14.84 2.77
CA GLU A 224 4.80 -16.06 3.13
C GLU A 224 3.30 -15.82 3.39
N SER A 225 2.96 -14.69 4.01
CA SER A 225 1.55 -14.35 4.24
C SER A 225 0.77 -14.24 2.92
N PHE A 226 1.32 -13.57 1.91
CA PHE A 226 0.68 -13.46 0.60
C PHE A 226 0.64 -14.79 -0.16
N LEU A 227 1.64 -15.65 -0.03
CA LEU A 227 1.58 -16.99 -0.61
C LEU A 227 0.46 -17.84 0.02
N SER A 228 0.22 -17.70 1.32
CA SER A 228 -0.80 -18.45 2.05
C SER A 228 -2.24 -18.07 1.64
N VAL A 229 -2.44 -16.85 1.15
CA VAL A 229 -3.75 -16.34 0.69
C VAL A 229 -4.33 -17.21 -0.46
N LYS A 230 -3.49 -17.77 -1.31
CA LYS A 230 -3.93 -18.58 -2.46
C LYS A 230 -4.76 -19.81 -2.08
N ASN A 231 -4.61 -20.29 -0.85
CA ASN A 231 -5.25 -21.53 -0.37
C ASN A 231 -6.48 -21.25 0.51
N GLN A 232 -6.96 -20.01 0.57
CA GLN A 232 -8.07 -19.63 1.46
C GLN A 232 -9.42 -19.70 0.72
N ASN A 233 -10.46 -20.11 1.47
CA ASN A 233 -11.82 -20.28 0.92
C ASN A 233 -12.74 -19.06 1.17
N GLY A 234 -12.17 -17.88 1.39
CA GLY A 234 -12.92 -16.65 1.67
C GLY A 234 -11.99 -15.43 1.68
N PRO A 235 -12.52 -14.24 1.93
CA PRO A 235 -11.70 -13.04 1.96
C PRO A 235 -10.72 -13.06 3.12
N VAL A 236 -9.51 -12.52 2.88
CA VAL A 236 -8.41 -12.47 3.85
C VAL A 236 -8.12 -11.02 4.24
N ALA A 237 -7.99 -10.77 5.54
CA ALA A 237 -7.47 -9.53 6.07
C ALA A 237 -6.06 -9.74 6.62
N ILE A 238 -5.09 -8.99 6.10
CA ILE A 238 -3.71 -8.96 6.62
C ILE A 238 -3.57 -7.71 7.47
N VAL A 239 -3.39 -7.86 8.76
CA VAL A 239 -3.09 -6.75 9.69
C VAL A 239 -1.57 -6.66 9.81
N ALA A 240 -0.98 -5.70 9.12
CA ALA A 240 0.45 -5.49 9.09
C ALA A 240 0.85 -4.43 10.14
N ASN A 241 1.54 -4.85 11.19
CA ASN A 241 2.11 -3.95 12.17
C ASN A 241 3.30 -3.23 11.54
N THR A 242 3.19 -1.92 11.36
CA THR A 242 4.17 -1.09 10.64
C THR A 242 4.64 0.08 11.49
N VAL A 243 5.67 0.76 11.00
CA VAL A 243 6.19 2.01 11.57
C VAL A 243 5.96 3.12 10.57
N LYS A 244 5.19 4.15 10.95
CA LYS A 244 5.02 5.35 10.14
C LYS A 244 6.39 6.00 9.89
N GLY A 245 6.74 6.25 8.64
CA GLY A 245 8.04 6.84 8.29
C GLY A 245 9.22 5.87 8.25
N LYS A 246 8.97 4.54 8.17
CA LYS A 246 9.99 3.49 8.23
C LYS A 246 11.15 3.68 7.27
N GLY A 247 12.38 3.61 7.83
CA GLY A 247 13.63 3.65 7.10
C GLY A 247 14.41 4.96 7.26
N PHE A 248 13.84 5.97 7.95
CA PHE A 248 14.54 7.23 8.22
C PHE A 248 14.27 7.69 9.64
N SER A 249 15.34 7.83 10.43
CA SER A 249 15.28 8.07 11.87
C SER A 249 14.47 9.32 12.27
N PHE A 250 14.54 10.39 11.47
CA PHE A 250 13.80 11.63 11.71
C PHE A 250 12.28 11.50 11.46
N ALA A 251 11.87 10.50 10.68
CA ALA A 251 10.48 10.31 10.25
C ALA A 251 9.77 9.17 11.00
N GLU A 252 10.51 8.19 11.54
CA GLU A 252 9.93 7.04 12.24
C GLU A 252 9.11 7.48 13.46
N ASN A 253 7.85 7.04 13.52
CA ASN A 253 6.88 7.35 14.58
C ASN A 253 6.71 8.86 14.87
N ASN A 254 7.01 9.69 13.89
CA ASN A 254 6.91 11.15 14.00
C ASN A 254 5.73 11.67 13.16
N ASN A 255 4.67 12.11 13.85
CA ASN A 255 3.44 12.56 13.17
C ASN A 255 3.62 13.86 12.37
N ALA A 256 4.67 14.65 12.62
CA ALA A 256 4.98 15.82 11.79
C ALA A 256 5.21 15.44 10.32
N TRP A 257 5.63 14.19 10.07
CA TRP A 257 5.81 13.63 8.73
C TRP A 257 4.55 13.01 8.13
N HIS A 258 3.38 13.28 8.71
CA HIS A 258 2.14 12.93 8.03
C HIS A 258 2.03 13.65 6.68
N HIS A 259 2.26 14.96 6.66
CA HIS A 259 2.34 15.77 5.45
C HIS A 259 3.32 16.94 5.67
N ALA A 260 4.50 16.87 5.07
CA ALA A 260 5.56 17.85 5.27
C ALA A 260 6.47 17.98 4.04
N PRO A 261 7.11 19.14 3.83
CA PRO A 261 8.18 19.28 2.86
C PRO A 261 9.47 18.62 3.36
N LEU A 262 10.22 18.02 2.45
CA LEU A 262 11.55 17.48 2.74
C LEU A 262 12.60 18.53 2.39
N SER A 263 13.43 18.94 3.35
CA SER A 263 14.54 19.87 3.11
C SER A 263 15.75 19.15 2.48
N SER A 264 16.63 19.91 1.80
CA SER A 264 17.86 19.35 1.24
C SER A 264 18.75 18.72 2.29
N SER A 265 18.86 19.31 3.49
CA SER A 265 19.66 18.74 4.59
C SER A 265 19.09 17.41 5.11
N GLN A 266 17.76 17.29 5.19
CA GLN A 266 17.10 16.02 5.56
C GLN A 266 17.24 14.96 4.47
N TYR A 267 17.20 15.36 3.22
CA TYR A 267 17.44 14.48 2.08
C TYR A 267 18.86 13.88 2.12
N GLU A 268 19.90 14.73 2.33
CA GLU A 268 21.30 14.26 2.45
C GLU A 268 21.49 13.29 3.62
N ALA A 269 20.95 13.64 4.80
CA ALA A 269 20.99 12.76 5.97
C ALA A 269 20.29 11.41 5.70
N ALA A 270 19.12 11.44 5.03
CA ALA A 270 18.40 10.23 4.67
C ALA A 270 19.16 9.35 3.67
N LEU A 271 19.89 9.95 2.74
CA LEU A 271 20.75 9.19 1.80
C LEU A 271 21.89 8.50 2.54
N GLU A 272 22.48 9.14 3.54
CA GLU A 272 23.51 8.50 4.37
C GLU A 272 22.95 7.31 5.15
N GLU A 273 21.76 7.46 5.78
CA GLU A 273 21.09 6.36 6.47
C GLU A 273 20.77 5.18 5.53
N LEU A 274 20.33 5.46 4.30
CA LEU A 274 19.95 4.41 3.32
C LEU A 274 21.16 3.62 2.81
N ASN A 275 22.36 4.20 2.83
CA ASN A 275 23.58 3.58 2.31
C ASN A 275 24.35 2.79 3.38
N ASN A 276 24.05 3.01 4.66
CA ASN A 276 24.61 2.26 5.80
C ASN A 276 23.78 1.01 6.11
#